data_bcbc58ea6b49ca30613b1e5a6fd211ae
#
_entry.id   bcbc58ea6b49ca30613b1e5a6fd211ae
#
_cell.length_a   1.000
_cell.length_b   1.000
_cell.length_c   1.000
_cell.angle_alpha   90.00
_cell.angle_beta   90.00
_cell.angle_gamma   90.00
#
_symmetry.space_group_name_H-M   'P 1'
#
loop_
_entity.id
_entity.type
_entity.pdbx_description
1 polymer ?
#
loop_
_entity_poly.entity_id
_entity_poly.type
_entity_poly.pdbx_seq_one_letter_code
_entity_poly.pdbx_strand_id
1 'polypeptide(L)'
;MTLTRSATSRWQRALASLLATVGLLAACGGGSSQYDPFVAQRLFAFGDETSTLTATPAGNGRKYSVNGLDADGNVDCRLEPIWVQYVAFLYGFVFAECNPDMVAEPQARMYAALAAKVADVAVQVETAQAQSGGLRDKDLATVMAGANDILEIYGLYPAQAEAVLLAEARARGERLAQVVNRLVDLGAKVVVSDLPDIGLTPFAAQEKALYTDTDRAALLTRLSTAFNEQLGVKVLLDGRFVGLVQADLQFRAASLFPASFGLVNATAAVCTVALPDCRSDTLLTDAVASQYLWADATRIGSGGHLRLGTLAVDRARRNPF
;
A
#
# COMPACT_ATOMS: atom_id res chain seq x y z
N MET A 1 -65.71 14.98 -60.26
CA MET A 1 -65.12 15.71 -59.10
C MET A 1 -64.52 14.66 -58.17
N THR A 2 -63.24 14.39 -58.31
CA THR A 2 -62.52 13.33 -57.57
C THR A 2 -61.38 14.00 -56.78
N LEU A 3 -61.51 13.93 -55.46
CA LEU A 3 -60.55 14.49 -54.49
C LEU A 3 -59.38 13.51 -54.31
N THR A 4 -58.22 13.87 -54.77
CA THR A 4 -56.93 13.25 -54.47
C THR A 4 -56.44 13.69 -53.11
N ARG A 5 -56.50 12.84 -52.08
CA ARG A 5 -55.86 13.06 -50.76
C ARG A 5 -54.34 12.77 -50.87
N SER A 6 -53.57 13.78 -50.52
CA SER A 6 -52.11 13.76 -50.61
C SER A 6 -51.49 12.80 -49.61
N ALA A 7 -50.59 11.95 -50.07
CA ALA A 7 -49.81 10.96 -49.27
C ALA A 7 -48.65 11.58 -48.49
N THR A 8 -48.48 12.87 -48.50
CA THR A 8 -47.30 13.59 -47.94
C THR A 8 -47.28 13.75 -46.43
N SER A 9 -48.46 13.61 -45.74
CA SER A 9 -48.50 13.89 -44.28
C SER A 9 -48.00 12.76 -43.40
N ARG A 10 -47.95 11.53 -43.90
CA ARG A 10 -47.49 10.36 -43.09
C ARG A 10 -45.96 10.26 -43.00
N TRP A 11 -45.26 10.60 -44.07
CA TRP A 11 -43.80 10.59 -44.11
C TRP A 11 -43.17 11.70 -43.26
N GLN A 12 -43.76 12.88 -43.22
CA GLN A 12 -43.29 13.97 -42.37
C GLN A 12 -43.44 13.69 -40.88
N ARG A 13 -44.52 12.99 -40.50
CA ARG A 13 -44.70 12.58 -39.08
C ARG A 13 -43.71 11.46 -38.67
N ALA A 14 -43.38 10.54 -39.57
CA ALA A 14 -42.41 9.47 -39.30
C ALA A 14 -40.98 10.03 -39.17
N LEU A 15 -40.59 11.01 -40.01
CA LEU A 15 -39.30 11.67 -39.91
C LEU A 15 -39.16 12.53 -38.65
N ALA A 16 -40.21 13.22 -38.21
CA ALA A 16 -40.20 14.00 -36.99
C ALA A 16 -40.08 13.08 -35.73
N SER A 17 -40.73 11.90 -35.74
CA SER A 17 -40.61 10.94 -34.65
C SER A 17 -39.22 10.29 -34.58
N LEU A 18 -38.55 10.02 -35.73
CA LEU A 18 -37.22 9.47 -35.78
C LEU A 18 -36.14 10.44 -35.26
N LEU A 19 -36.28 11.73 -35.61
CA LEU A 19 -35.40 12.78 -35.12
C LEU A 19 -35.54 13.06 -33.63
N ALA A 20 -36.75 12.92 -33.05
CA ALA A 20 -37.00 13.09 -31.63
C ALA A 20 -36.41 11.92 -30.81
N THR A 21 -36.42 10.67 -31.33
CA THR A 21 -35.82 9.50 -30.64
C THR A 21 -34.29 9.54 -30.70
N VAL A 22 -33.68 10.02 -31.78
CA VAL A 22 -32.21 10.18 -31.88
C VAL A 22 -31.71 11.29 -30.94
N GLY A 23 -32.47 12.36 -30.72
CA GLY A 23 -32.13 13.43 -29.77
C GLY A 23 -32.18 13.01 -28.32
N LEU A 24 -33.04 12.05 -27.94
CA LEU A 24 -33.13 11.54 -26.58
C LEU A 24 -32.03 10.50 -26.25
N LEU A 25 -31.47 9.82 -27.24
CA LEU A 25 -30.34 8.89 -27.04
C LEU A 25 -29.01 9.63 -26.91
N ALA A 26 -28.87 10.83 -27.46
CA ALA A 26 -27.67 11.66 -27.30
C ALA A 26 -27.59 12.35 -25.93
N ALA A 27 -28.69 12.45 -25.19
CA ALA A 27 -28.73 13.07 -23.86
C ALA A 27 -28.29 12.13 -22.72
N CYS A 28 -28.12 10.82 -22.97
CA CYS A 28 -27.70 9.85 -21.96
C CYS A 28 -26.21 9.47 -22.05
N GLY A 29 -25.42 10.10 -22.90
CA GLY A 29 -24.02 9.73 -23.13
C GLY A 29 -23.07 10.91 -22.99
N GLY A 30 -22.88 11.45 -21.78
CA GLY A 30 -21.90 12.53 -21.60
C GLY A 30 -21.86 13.08 -20.19
N GLY A 31 -21.92 12.23 -19.21
CA GLY A 31 -21.40 12.59 -17.89
C GLY A 31 -19.88 12.59 -17.98
N SER A 32 -19.24 13.67 -18.48
CA SER A 32 -17.87 13.95 -18.06
C SER A 32 -17.92 14.01 -16.55
N SER A 33 -17.19 13.10 -15.88
CA SER A 33 -17.02 13.21 -14.45
C SER A 33 -16.48 14.61 -14.19
N GLN A 34 -17.31 15.49 -13.60
CA GLN A 34 -16.88 16.84 -13.16
C GLN A 34 -15.93 16.74 -11.94
N TYR A 35 -15.18 15.67 -11.87
CA TYR A 35 -14.22 15.43 -10.80
C TYR A 35 -12.83 15.71 -11.36
N ASP A 36 -12.26 16.82 -10.96
CA ASP A 36 -10.84 17.05 -11.23
C ASP A 36 -10.03 15.97 -10.49
N PRO A 37 -9.14 15.23 -11.19
CA PRO A 37 -8.31 14.23 -10.56
C PRO A 37 -7.51 14.86 -9.41
N PHE A 38 -7.45 14.17 -8.27
CA PHE A 38 -6.60 14.62 -7.17
C PHE A 38 -5.13 14.63 -7.61
N VAL A 39 -4.48 15.77 -7.41
CA VAL A 39 -3.03 15.93 -7.64
C VAL A 39 -2.40 16.31 -6.31
N ALA A 40 -1.65 15.39 -5.72
CA ALA A 40 -0.89 15.64 -4.51
C ALA A 40 0.15 16.74 -4.73
N GLN A 41 0.41 17.56 -3.72
CA GLN A 41 1.50 18.54 -3.69
C GLN A 41 2.65 18.06 -2.81
N ARG A 42 2.37 17.25 -1.80
CA ARG A 42 3.36 16.62 -0.91
C ARG A 42 2.93 15.20 -0.60
N LEU A 43 3.91 14.34 -0.34
CA LEU A 43 3.70 12.96 0.12
C LEU A 43 4.34 12.79 1.51
N PHE A 44 3.63 12.13 2.42
CA PHE A 44 4.11 11.80 3.76
C PHE A 44 4.03 10.29 3.95
N ALA A 45 5.16 9.63 4.19
CA ALA A 45 5.22 8.19 4.45
C ALA A 45 5.31 7.93 5.95
N PHE A 46 4.32 7.20 6.48
CA PHE A 46 4.23 6.81 7.89
C PHE A 46 4.22 5.28 8.00
N GLY A 47 4.78 4.75 9.08
CA GLY A 47 4.76 3.33 9.35
C GLY A 47 6.07 2.77 9.87
N ASP A 48 6.28 1.51 9.58
CA ASP A 48 7.44 0.72 9.96
C ASP A 48 8.50 0.64 8.84
N GLU A 49 9.46 -0.30 9.00
CA GLU A 49 10.54 -0.52 8.04
C GLU A 49 10.08 -0.93 6.63
N THR A 50 8.86 -1.39 6.46
CA THR A 50 8.29 -1.68 5.13
C THR A 50 8.14 -0.42 4.29
N SER A 51 8.04 0.73 4.94
CA SER A 51 7.88 2.05 4.33
C SER A 51 9.14 2.92 4.43
N THR A 52 10.25 2.42 4.99
CA THR A 52 11.39 3.25 5.41
C THR A 52 12.53 3.23 4.40
N LEU A 53 13.08 4.41 4.14
CA LEU A 53 14.39 4.64 3.53
C LEU A 53 15.32 5.22 4.60
N THR A 54 16.55 4.70 4.72
CA THR A 54 17.51 5.25 5.67
C THR A 54 18.05 6.59 5.18
N ALA A 55 18.23 7.55 6.08
CA ALA A 55 18.86 8.81 5.74
C ALA A 55 20.38 8.63 5.53
N THR A 56 20.91 9.21 4.46
CA THR A 56 22.36 9.29 4.21
C THR A 56 22.74 10.68 3.72
N PRO A 57 23.95 11.18 3.98
CA PRO A 57 24.40 12.49 3.49
C PRO A 57 24.31 12.65 1.96
N ALA A 58 24.44 11.53 1.22
CA ALA A 58 24.38 11.52 -0.23
C ALA A 58 22.96 11.41 -0.80
N GLY A 59 21.92 11.35 0.05
CA GLY A 59 20.54 11.13 -0.41
C GLY A 59 20.37 9.80 -1.16
N ASN A 60 21.15 8.78 -0.83
CA ASN A 60 21.10 7.44 -1.44
C ASN A 60 20.93 6.37 -0.35
N GLY A 61 19.77 6.45 0.32
CA GLY A 61 19.44 5.61 1.46
C GLY A 61 19.13 4.17 1.08
N ARG A 62 19.24 3.28 2.07
CA ARG A 62 18.92 1.86 1.93
C ARG A 62 17.51 1.56 2.42
N LYS A 63 16.98 0.47 1.92
CA LYS A 63 15.67 -0.09 2.29
C LYS A 63 15.84 -1.32 3.16
N TYR A 64 14.87 -1.60 4.00
CA TYR A 64 14.76 -2.88 4.71
C TYR A 64 14.10 -3.94 3.82
N SER A 65 14.64 -4.07 2.62
CA SER A 65 14.31 -5.01 1.56
C SER A 65 15.56 -5.23 0.70
N VAL A 66 15.44 -5.65 -0.54
CA VAL A 66 16.56 -5.74 -1.47
C VAL A 66 16.94 -4.32 -1.95
N ASN A 67 18.21 -3.99 -1.93
CA ASN A 67 18.76 -2.76 -2.50
C ASN A 67 19.35 -3.05 -3.88
N GLY A 68 18.87 -2.33 -4.90
CA GLY A 68 19.35 -2.48 -6.26
C GLY A 68 20.73 -1.87 -6.46
N LEU A 69 21.48 -2.43 -7.40
CA LEU A 69 22.79 -1.93 -7.81
C LEU A 69 22.71 -1.33 -9.21
N ASP A 70 23.41 -0.22 -9.42
CA ASP A 70 23.63 0.37 -10.75
C ASP A 70 24.62 -0.45 -11.58
N ALA A 71 24.94 0.02 -12.79
CA ALA A 71 25.86 -0.64 -13.70
C ALA A 71 27.32 -0.70 -13.18
N ASP A 72 27.65 0.19 -12.24
CA ASP A 72 28.98 0.27 -11.62
C ASP A 72 29.05 -0.55 -10.32
N GLY A 73 27.98 -1.22 -9.92
CA GLY A 73 27.88 -2.04 -8.71
C GLY A 73 27.64 -1.25 -7.43
N ASN A 74 27.26 0.03 -7.52
CA ASN A 74 26.89 0.85 -6.37
C ASN A 74 25.41 0.72 -6.07
N VAL A 75 25.02 0.84 -4.80
CA VAL A 75 23.62 0.92 -4.42
C VAL A 75 23.01 2.17 -5.05
N ASP A 76 21.87 1.98 -5.74
CA ASP A 76 20.99 3.07 -6.17
C ASP A 76 19.61 2.90 -5.51
N CYS A 77 19.25 3.82 -4.65
CA CYS A 77 17.99 3.78 -3.90
C CYS A 77 16.73 3.81 -4.79
N ARG A 78 16.85 4.21 -6.06
CA ARG A 78 15.74 4.22 -7.04
C ARG A 78 15.43 2.83 -7.59
N LEU A 79 16.45 1.91 -7.57
CA LEU A 79 16.29 0.54 -8.04
C LEU A 79 15.67 -0.33 -6.95
N GLU A 80 14.92 -1.37 -7.33
CA GLU A 80 14.17 -2.22 -6.41
C GLU A 80 13.30 -1.39 -5.43
N PRO A 81 12.40 -0.50 -5.93
CA PRO A 81 11.70 0.45 -5.09
C PRO A 81 10.75 -0.22 -4.09
N ILE A 82 10.62 0.37 -2.90
CA ILE A 82 9.59 -0.01 -1.94
C ILE A 82 8.24 0.66 -2.28
N TRP A 83 7.14 0.16 -1.72
CA TRP A 83 5.78 0.53 -2.10
C TRP A 83 5.48 2.04 -2.04
N VAL A 84 6.04 2.77 -1.08
CA VAL A 84 5.86 4.23 -0.98
C VAL A 84 6.58 4.99 -2.08
N GLN A 85 7.68 4.44 -2.63
CA GLN A 85 8.37 5.01 -3.78
C GLN A 85 7.54 4.91 -5.05
N TYR A 86 6.77 3.82 -5.25
CA TYR A 86 5.83 3.72 -6.37
C TYR A 86 4.77 4.83 -6.32
N VAL A 87 4.26 5.15 -5.13
CA VAL A 87 3.31 6.25 -4.93
C VAL A 87 3.99 7.61 -5.18
N ALA A 88 5.23 7.80 -4.72
CA ALA A 88 6.00 9.00 -4.99
C ALA A 88 6.23 9.20 -6.50
N PHE A 89 6.63 8.14 -7.22
CA PHE A 89 6.86 8.17 -8.67
C PHE A 89 5.59 8.54 -9.46
N LEU A 90 4.40 8.16 -8.99
CA LEU A 90 3.14 8.54 -9.62
C LEU A 90 3.00 10.06 -9.75
N TYR A 91 3.47 10.82 -8.77
CA TYR A 91 3.38 12.28 -8.72
C TYR A 91 4.69 12.99 -9.09
N GLY A 92 5.73 12.24 -9.48
CA GLY A 92 7.06 12.80 -9.75
C GLY A 92 7.78 13.31 -8.51
N PHE A 93 7.45 12.78 -7.33
CA PHE A 93 8.03 13.19 -6.06
C PHE A 93 9.30 12.41 -5.74
N VAL A 94 10.20 13.08 -5.02
CA VAL A 94 11.47 12.52 -4.54
C VAL A 94 11.46 12.57 -3.02
N PHE A 95 11.88 11.49 -2.36
CA PHE A 95 12.22 11.47 -0.94
C PHE A 95 13.62 12.04 -0.74
N ALA A 96 13.85 12.84 0.30
CA ALA A 96 15.18 13.35 0.64
C ALA A 96 16.18 12.21 0.89
N GLU A 97 15.70 11.08 1.43
CA GLU A 97 16.44 9.85 1.69
C GLU A 97 16.85 9.12 0.40
N CYS A 98 16.15 9.38 -0.72
CA CYS A 98 16.47 8.84 -2.05
C CYS A 98 16.43 9.96 -3.09
N ASN A 99 17.46 10.79 -3.08
CA ASN A 99 17.59 12.01 -3.89
C ASN A 99 19.01 12.12 -4.49
N PRO A 100 19.49 11.12 -5.24
CA PRO A 100 20.85 11.17 -5.82
C PRO A 100 21.02 12.30 -6.83
N ASP A 101 19.94 12.78 -7.44
CA ASP A 101 19.95 13.89 -8.39
C ASP A 101 19.92 15.28 -7.70
N MET A 102 19.98 15.31 -6.37
CA MET A 102 20.05 16.54 -5.53
C MET A 102 18.92 17.54 -5.84
N VAL A 103 17.69 17.06 -6.01
CA VAL A 103 16.51 17.93 -6.10
C VAL A 103 16.44 18.81 -4.85
N ALA A 104 16.42 20.12 -5.05
CA ALA A 104 16.58 21.09 -3.94
C ALA A 104 15.44 21.06 -2.93
N GLU A 105 14.20 20.78 -3.37
CA GLU A 105 13.00 20.75 -2.52
C GLU A 105 12.24 19.41 -2.71
N PRO A 106 12.67 18.31 -2.06
CA PRO A 106 11.95 17.05 -2.11
C PRO A 106 10.52 17.19 -1.56
N GLN A 107 9.52 16.75 -2.33
CA GLN A 107 8.11 16.83 -1.96
C GLN A 107 7.63 15.61 -1.18
N ALA A 108 8.38 14.51 -1.18
CA ALA A 108 8.09 13.35 -0.36
C ALA A 108 8.91 13.40 0.94
N ARG A 109 8.26 13.07 2.07
CA ARG A 109 8.84 13.14 3.41
C ARG A 109 8.68 11.81 4.13
N MET A 110 9.78 11.30 4.67
CA MET A 110 9.86 10.01 5.35
C MET A 110 9.73 10.21 6.87
N TYR A 111 8.66 9.66 7.44
CA TYR A 111 8.47 9.57 8.90
C TYR A 111 8.42 8.12 9.39
N ALA A 112 8.25 7.17 8.46
CA ALA A 112 8.33 5.75 8.78
C ALA A 112 9.69 5.40 9.35
N ALA A 113 9.73 4.46 10.30
CA ALA A 113 10.95 4.13 11.03
C ALA A 113 11.08 2.62 11.28
N LEU A 114 12.33 2.16 11.40
CA LEU A 114 12.66 0.79 11.78
C LEU A 114 12.01 0.41 13.10
N ALA A 115 11.43 -0.78 13.17
CA ALA A 115 10.77 -1.38 14.34
C ALA A 115 9.59 -0.57 14.92
N ALA A 116 9.08 0.40 14.15
CA ALA A 116 7.92 1.19 14.60
C ALA A 116 6.67 0.31 14.72
N LYS A 117 5.92 0.56 15.76
CA LYS A 117 4.60 -0.01 16.04
C LYS A 117 3.52 1.04 15.82
N VAL A 118 2.28 0.65 15.90
CA VAL A 118 1.13 1.58 15.73
C VAL A 118 1.22 2.79 16.67
N ALA A 119 1.71 2.62 17.89
CA ALA A 119 1.90 3.73 18.83
C ALA A 119 2.92 4.76 18.33
N ASP A 120 4.00 4.29 17.68
CA ASP A 120 5.03 5.16 17.12
C ASP A 120 4.51 5.91 15.89
N VAL A 121 3.62 5.30 15.10
CA VAL A 121 3.00 5.96 13.93
C VAL A 121 2.17 7.16 14.37
N ALA A 122 1.50 7.10 15.52
CA ALA A 122 0.81 8.26 16.07
C ALA A 122 1.79 9.42 16.38
N VAL A 123 2.97 9.11 16.92
CA VAL A 123 4.03 10.10 17.18
C VAL A 123 4.61 10.65 15.86
N GLN A 124 4.78 9.80 14.85
CA GLN A 124 5.22 10.22 13.51
C GLN A 124 4.28 11.26 12.90
N VAL A 125 2.95 11.07 13.04
CA VAL A 125 1.93 12.01 12.53
C VAL A 125 2.02 13.35 13.23
N GLU A 126 2.10 13.40 14.55
CA GLU A 126 2.22 14.66 15.29
C GLU A 126 3.57 15.36 14.99
N THR A 127 4.64 14.60 14.78
CA THR A 127 5.95 15.12 14.35
C THR A 127 5.85 15.76 12.97
N ALA A 128 5.21 15.07 12.01
CA ALA A 128 4.98 15.60 10.66
C ALA A 128 4.15 16.89 10.70
N GLN A 129 3.08 16.90 11.50
CA GLN A 129 2.23 18.07 11.70
C GLN A 129 3.05 19.28 12.18
N ALA A 130 3.93 19.09 13.16
CA ALA A 130 4.77 20.14 13.71
C ALA A 130 5.86 20.64 12.74
N GLN A 131 6.52 19.71 12.04
CA GLN A 131 7.69 20.03 11.20
C GLN A 131 7.33 20.53 9.81
N SER A 132 6.15 20.14 9.25
CA SER A 132 5.78 20.47 7.88
C SER A 132 4.99 21.78 7.71
N GLY A 133 4.74 22.48 8.79
CA GLY A 133 3.84 23.64 8.79
C GLY A 133 2.37 23.24 8.65
N GLY A 134 2.03 22.05 9.15
CA GLY A 134 0.71 21.44 9.09
C GLY A 134 0.44 20.62 7.84
N LEU A 135 -0.45 19.63 7.99
CA LEU A 135 -1.02 18.85 6.88
C LEU A 135 -2.17 19.63 6.23
N ARG A 136 -2.43 19.38 4.93
CA ARG A 136 -3.36 20.17 4.11
C ARG A 136 -4.12 19.25 3.15
N ASP A 137 -5.15 19.76 2.51
CA ASP A 137 -6.04 19.06 1.57
C ASP A 137 -5.36 18.52 0.29
N LYS A 138 -4.18 19.05 -0.06
CA LYS A 138 -3.36 18.56 -1.18
C LYS A 138 -2.20 17.67 -0.74
N ASP A 139 -2.16 17.26 0.52
CA ASP A 139 -1.20 16.29 1.00
C ASP A 139 -1.74 14.87 0.86
N LEU A 140 -0.87 13.97 0.45
CA LEU A 140 -1.12 12.54 0.44
C LEU A 140 -0.30 11.88 1.54
N ALA A 141 -0.94 11.12 2.40
CA ALA A 141 -0.28 10.29 3.40
C ALA A 141 -0.33 8.82 2.98
N THR A 142 0.77 8.10 3.10
CA THR A 142 0.81 6.64 3.02
C THR A 142 1.02 6.07 4.41
N VAL A 143 0.23 5.05 4.80
CA VAL A 143 0.29 4.45 6.14
C VAL A 143 0.33 2.93 6.03
N MET A 144 1.32 2.32 6.66
CA MET A 144 1.38 0.87 6.87
C MET A 144 2.18 0.55 8.12
N ALA A 145 1.56 -0.13 9.07
CA ALA A 145 2.20 -0.65 10.29
C ALA A 145 1.39 -1.81 10.86
N GLY A 146 1.97 -2.55 11.79
CA GLY A 146 1.31 -3.64 12.49
C GLY A 146 2.14 -4.91 12.54
N ALA A 147 3.12 -5.11 11.63
CA ALA A 147 3.96 -6.30 11.63
C ALA A 147 4.71 -6.45 12.97
N ASN A 148 5.35 -5.38 13.43
CA ASN A 148 6.07 -5.35 14.70
C ASN A 148 5.12 -5.51 15.90
N ASP A 149 3.89 -5.00 15.80
CA ASP A 149 2.84 -5.20 16.81
C ASP A 149 2.45 -6.68 16.93
N ILE A 150 2.18 -7.35 15.80
CA ILE A 150 1.80 -8.76 15.78
C ILE A 150 2.93 -9.65 16.28
N LEU A 151 4.17 -9.39 15.88
CA LEU A 151 5.33 -10.14 16.35
C LEU A 151 5.55 -9.97 17.87
N GLU A 152 5.36 -8.76 18.41
CA GLU A 152 5.41 -8.51 19.86
C GLU A 152 4.32 -9.28 20.61
N ILE A 153 3.06 -9.20 20.14
CA ILE A 153 1.92 -9.90 20.70
C ILE A 153 2.15 -11.42 20.66
N TYR A 154 2.60 -11.94 19.54
CA TYR A 154 2.92 -13.35 19.34
C TYR A 154 4.00 -13.83 20.34
N GLY A 155 5.02 -13.02 20.60
CA GLY A 155 6.08 -13.33 21.57
C GLY A 155 5.59 -13.55 23.00
N LEU A 156 4.35 -13.17 23.33
CA LEU A 156 3.73 -13.43 24.64
C LEU A 156 3.07 -14.83 24.73
N TYR A 157 2.95 -15.55 23.64
CA TYR A 157 2.43 -16.90 23.61
C TYR A 157 3.55 -17.90 23.97
N PRO A 158 3.32 -18.98 24.79
CA PRO A 158 2.04 -19.38 25.40
C PRO A 158 1.79 -18.79 26.80
N ALA A 159 2.63 -17.86 27.27
CA ALA A 159 2.45 -17.29 28.62
C ALA A 159 1.10 -16.55 28.76
N GLN A 160 0.59 -15.98 27.65
CA GLN A 160 -0.76 -15.44 27.58
C GLN A 160 -1.63 -16.32 26.67
N ALA A 161 -2.90 -16.45 27.05
CA ALA A 161 -3.90 -17.20 26.27
C ALA A 161 -4.18 -16.50 24.93
N GLU A 162 -4.40 -17.29 23.88
CA GLU A 162 -4.70 -16.78 22.53
C GLU A 162 -5.82 -15.74 22.51
N ALA A 163 -6.89 -15.93 23.28
CA ALA A 163 -8.00 -14.98 23.35
C ALA A 163 -7.58 -13.57 23.79
N VAL A 164 -6.59 -13.47 24.71
CA VAL A 164 -6.02 -12.20 25.16
C VAL A 164 -5.19 -11.56 24.04
N LEU A 165 -4.36 -12.36 23.36
CA LEU A 165 -3.54 -11.91 22.23
C LEU A 165 -4.40 -11.39 21.06
N LEU A 166 -5.50 -12.08 20.73
CA LEU A 166 -6.44 -11.64 19.72
C LEU A 166 -7.13 -10.33 20.11
N ALA A 167 -7.47 -10.14 21.37
CA ALA A 167 -8.04 -8.88 21.85
C ALA A 167 -7.05 -7.71 21.73
N GLU A 168 -5.77 -7.95 22.06
CA GLU A 168 -4.73 -6.93 21.89
C GLU A 168 -4.45 -6.63 20.41
N ALA A 169 -4.44 -7.64 19.52
CA ALA A 169 -4.29 -7.43 18.09
C ALA A 169 -5.42 -6.54 17.53
N ARG A 170 -6.68 -6.78 17.94
CA ARG A 170 -7.81 -5.90 17.60
C ARG A 170 -7.61 -4.47 18.11
N ALA A 171 -7.18 -4.32 19.36
CA ALA A 171 -6.92 -3.01 19.94
C ALA A 171 -5.84 -2.23 19.16
N ARG A 172 -4.78 -2.92 18.68
CA ARG A 172 -3.76 -2.31 17.83
C ARG A 172 -4.31 -1.91 16.46
N GLY A 173 -5.14 -2.75 15.82
CA GLY A 173 -5.82 -2.41 14.56
C GLY A 173 -6.74 -1.18 14.70
N GLU A 174 -7.50 -1.09 15.79
CA GLU A 174 -8.31 0.09 16.09
C GLU A 174 -7.47 1.36 16.27
N ARG A 175 -6.34 1.27 16.98
CA ARG A 175 -5.42 2.42 17.13
C ARG A 175 -4.87 2.89 15.79
N LEU A 176 -4.52 1.97 14.87
CA LEU A 176 -4.07 2.37 13.53
C LEU A 176 -5.20 3.09 12.76
N ALA A 177 -6.43 2.61 12.85
CA ALA A 177 -7.59 3.31 12.29
C ALA A 177 -7.75 4.72 12.84
N GLN A 178 -7.55 4.92 14.16
CA GLN A 178 -7.60 6.23 14.79
C GLN A 178 -6.49 7.16 14.25
N VAL A 179 -5.28 6.64 14.01
CA VAL A 179 -4.19 7.40 13.38
C VAL A 179 -4.56 7.83 11.96
N VAL A 180 -5.14 6.92 11.16
CA VAL A 180 -5.63 7.24 9.80
C VAL A 180 -6.72 8.31 9.84
N ASN A 181 -7.70 8.17 10.72
CA ASN A 181 -8.78 9.14 10.88
C ASN A 181 -8.22 10.51 11.34
N ARG A 182 -7.21 10.51 12.21
CA ARG A 182 -6.50 11.74 12.62
C ARG A 182 -5.82 12.45 11.45
N LEU A 183 -5.20 11.71 10.52
CA LEU A 183 -4.62 12.29 9.30
C LEU A 183 -5.70 12.96 8.42
N VAL A 184 -6.87 12.34 8.30
CA VAL A 184 -8.02 12.93 7.60
C VAL A 184 -8.50 14.20 8.30
N ASP A 185 -8.62 14.20 9.62
CA ASP A 185 -9.02 15.38 10.40
C ASP A 185 -8.02 16.53 10.26
N LEU A 186 -6.74 16.23 10.03
CA LEU A 186 -5.68 17.19 9.74
C LEU A 186 -5.71 17.70 8.29
N GLY A 187 -6.60 17.15 7.45
CA GLY A 187 -6.83 17.58 6.06
C GLY A 187 -6.18 16.71 4.99
N ALA A 188 -5.32 15.75 5.33
CA ALA A 188 -4.64 14.91 4.36
C ALA A 188 -5.59 13.90 3.69
N LYS A 189 -5.25 13.51 2.46
CA LYS A 189 -5.77 12.28 1.82
C LYS A 189 -4.87 11.13 2.23
N VAL A 190 -5.45 9.95 2.47
CA VAL A 190 -4.71 8.82 3.03
C VAL A 190 -4.83 7.58 2.16
N VAL A 191 -3.71 6.98 1.80
CA VAL A 191 -3.61 5.61 1.28
C VAL A 191 -3.09 4.74 2.42
N VAL A 192 -3.96 3.96 3.03
CA VAL A 192 -3.61 3.02 4.10
C VAL A 192 -3.61 1.59 3.57
N SER A 193 -2.58 0.82 3.92
CA SER A 193 -2.54 -0.62 3.68
C SER A 193 -2.96 -1.38 4.92
N ASP A 194 -3.81 -2.41 4.75
CA ASP A 194 -3.92 -3.46 5.76
C ASP A 194 -2.61 -4.25 5.84
N LEU A 195 -2.45 -5.03 6.91
CA LEU A 195 -1.26 -5.79 7.18
C LEU A 195 -1.28 -7.09 6.36
N PRO A 196 -0.26 -7.40 5.52
CA PRO A 196 -0.07 -8.73 4.99
C PRO A 196 -0.03 -9.79 6.08
N ASP A 197 -0.61 -10.96 5.82
CA ASP A 197 -0.66 -12.06 6.79
C ASP A 197 0.74 -12.48 7.26
N ILE A 198 1.08 -12.22 8.51
CA ILE A 198 2.36 -12.60 9.10
C ILE A 198 2.50 -14.13 9.18
N GLY A 199 1.40 -14.87 9.20
CA GLY A 199 1.39 -16.33 9.14
C GLY A 199 1.90 -16.92 7.81
N LEU A 200 2.07 -16.11 6.77
CA LEU A 200 2.64 -16.51 5.47
C LEU A 200 4.16 -16.30 5.38
N THR A 201 4.76 -15.67 6.36
CA THR A 201 6.20 -15.32 6.36
C THR A 201 7.09 -16.55 6.52
N PRO A 202 8.36 -16.50 6.07
CA PRO A 202 9.34 -17.54 6.37
C PRO A 202 9.52 -17.77 7.88
N PHE A 203 9.39 -16.72 8.70
CA PHE A 203 9.38 -16.82 10.17
C PHE A 203 8.25 -17.70 10.66
N ALA A 204 7.02 -17.49 10.19
CA ALA A 204 5.88 -18.30 10.60
C ALA A 204 6.04 -19.78 10.22
N ALA A 205 6.61 -20.04 9.04
CA ALA A 205 6.93 -21.42 8.61
C ALA A 205 7.96 -22.08 9.52
N GLN A 206 8.98 -21.34 9.96
CA GLN A 206 9.98 -21.81 10.92
C GLN A 206 9.35 -22.08 12.30
N GLU A 207 8.54 -21.16 12.81
CA GLU A 207 7.84 -21.33 14.09
C GLU A 207 6.92 -22.55 14.08
N LYS A 208 6.20 -22.78 13.00
CA LYS A 208 5.37 -23.99 12.80
C LYS A 208 6.19 -25.27 12.80
N ALA A 209 7.41 -25.24 12.28
CA ALA A 209 8.29 -26.42 12.26
C ALA A 209 8.94 -26.69 13.62
N LEU A 210 9.21 -25.63 14.42
CA LEU A 210 9.88 -25.73 15.71
C LEU A 210 8.94 -26.13 16.86
N TYR A 211 7.68 -25.73 16.82
CA TYR A 211 6.74 -25.92 17.91
C TYR A 211 5.59 -26.83 17.51
N THR A 212 5.23 -27.73 18.42
CA THR A 212 4.17 -28.75 18.24
C THR A 212 2.95 -28.53 19.13
N ASP A 213 2.98 -27.52 20.00
CA ASP A 213 1.91 -27.18 20.94
C ASP A 213 0.66 -26.61 20.25
N THR A 214 0.87 -25.86 19.17
CA THR A 214 -0.18 -25.34 18.26
C THR A 214 0.42 -25.07 16.89
N ASP A 215 -0.42 -24.90 15.86
CA ASP A 215 0.03 -24.37 14.57
C ASP A 215 0.35 -22.88 14.72
N ARG A 216 1.64 -22.56 14.92
CA ARG A 216 2.15 -21.21 15.16
C ARG A 216 1.93 -20.27 13.96
N ALA A 217 2.02 -20.78 12.73
CA ALA A 217 1.70 -19.99 11.54
C ALA A 217 0.21 -19.64 11.50
N ALA A 218 -0.67 -20.60 11.81
CA ALA A 218 -2.09 -20.32 11.89
C ALA A 218 -2.44 -19.33 13.04
N LEU A 219 -1.71 -19.34 14.16
CA LEU A 219 -1.87 -18.35 15.23
C LEU A 219 -1.51 -16.95 14.72
N LEU A 220 -0.36 -16.79 14.06
CA LEU A 220 0.06 -15.52 13.46
C LEU A 220 -0.96 -15.01 12.42
N THR A 221 -1.51 -15.91 11.59
CA THR A 221 -2.61 -15.59 10.66
C THR A 221 -3.83 -15.07 11.41
N ARG A 222 -4.26 -15.69 12.51
CA ARG A 222 -5.42 -15.22 13.30
C ARG A 222 -5.17 -13.86 13.94
N LEU A 223 -3.96 -13.61 14.43
CA LEU A 223 -3.57 -12.31 14.98
C LEU A 223 -3.60 -11.20 13.89
N SER A 224 -3.03 -11.46 12.72
CA SER A 224 -3.04 -10.54 11.58
C SER A 224 -4.47 -10.26 11.11
N THR A 225 -5.32 -11.30 11.03
CA THR A 225 -6.73 -11.17 10.68
C THR A 225 -7.48 -10.31 11.70
N ALA A 226 -7.30 -10.56 13.01
CA ALA A 226 -7.95 -9.79 14.07
C ALA A 226 -7.56 -8.30 14.03
N PHE A 227 -6.31 -7.99 13.74
CA PHE A 227 -5.83 -6.63 13.52
C PHE A 227 -6.51 -5.97 12.32
N ASN A 228 -6.49 -6.64 11.15
CA ASN A 228 -7.04 -6.11 9.91
C ASN A 228 -8.55 -5.92 9.95
N GLU A 229 -9.28 -6.86 10.56
CA GLU A 229 -10.74 -6.74 10.79
C GLU A 229 -11.07 -5.45 11.55
N GLN A 230 -10.34 -5.18 12.63
CA GLN A 230 -10.62 -4.01 13.45
C GLN A 230 -10.17 -2.72 12.79
N LEU A 231 -9.04 -2.73 12.07
CA LEU A 231 -8.63 -1.61 11.21
C LEU A 231 -9.75 -1.28 10.21
N GLY A 232 -10.22 -2.28 9.46
CA GLY A 232 -11.25 -2.10 8.44
C GLY A 232 -12.61 -1.61 8.97
N VAL A 233 -12.98 -2.02 10.20
CA VAL A 233 -14.24 -1.58 10.84
C VAL A 233 -14.16 -0.15 11.35
N LYS A 234 -13.00 0.32 11.79
CA LYS A 234 -12.82 1.59 12.52
C LYS A 234 -12.26 2.72 11.66
N VAL A 235 -11.61 2.41 10.55
CA VAL A 235 -11.13 3.43 9.62
C VAL A 235 -12.30 4.09 8.88
N LEU A 236 -12.20 5.40 8.66
CA LEU A 236 -13.18 6.15 7.85
C LEU A 236 -13.09 5.67 6.38
N LEU A 237 -14.04 4.82 5.96
CA LEU A 237 -14.11 4.29 4.59
C LEU A 237 -14.85 5.25 3.63
N ASP A 238 -14.57 6.54 3.70
CA ASP A 238 -15.01 7.51 2.69
C ASP A 238 -13.90 7.64 1.64
N GLY A 239 -14.18 7.17 0.43
CA GLY A 239 -13.22 7.21 -0.69
C GLY A 239 -12.71 8.60 -1.04
N ARG A 240 -13.40 9.67 -0.62
CA ARG A 240 -12.93 11.06 -0.79
C ARG A 240 -11.75 11.40 0.10
N PHE A 241 -11.46 10.59 1.13
CA PHE A 241 -10.41 10.84 2.11
C PHE A 241 -9.46 9.67 2.27
N VAL A 242 -9.96 8.42 2.19
CA VAL A 242 -9.18 7.22 2.49
C VAL A 242 -9.28 6.21 1.36
N GLY A 243 -8.14 5.78 0.85
CA GLY A 243 -7.96 4.63 -0.04
C GLY A 243 -7.39 3.44 0.72
N LEU A 244 -8.20 2.42 0.96
CA LEU A 244 -7.73 1.18 1.62
C LEU A 244 -7.10 0.24 0.59
N VAL A 245 -5.85 -0.11 0.79
CA VAL A 245 -5.09 -1.11 0.04
C VAL A 245 -5.24 -2.45 0.73
N GLN A 246 -5.82 -3.43 0.04
CA GLN A 246 -6.05 -4.78 0.56
C GLN A 246 -4.83 -5.67 0.29
N ALA A 247 -3.72 -5.38 0.98
CA ALA A 247 -2.46 -6.12 0.83
C ALA A 247 -2.59 -7.56 1.34
N ASP A 248 -3.32 -7.80 2.43
CA ASP A 248 -3.55 -9.14 2.97
C ASP A 248 -4.14 -10.09 1.92
N LEU A 249 -5.21 -9.66 1.25
CA LEU A 249 -5.85 -10.45 0.19
C LEU A 249 -4.86 -10.75 -0.95
N GLN A 250 -4.09 -9.75 -1.38
CA GLN A 250 -3.11 -9.89 -2.45
C GLN A 250 -1.97 -10.85 -2.09
N PHE A 251 -1.45 -10.75 -0.86
CA PHE A 251 -0.36 -11.61 -0.39
C PHE A 251 -0.81 -13.05 -0.21
N ARG A 252 -2.02 -13.30 0.31
CA ARG A 252 -2.63 -14.64 0.37
C ARG A 252 -2.76 -15.25 -1.02
N ALA A 253 -3.29 -14.49 -1.99
CA ALA A 253 -3.42 -14.96 -3.37
C ALA A 253 -2.04 -15.24 -4.01
N ALA A 254 -1.06 -14.36 -3.79
CA ALA A 254 0.31 -14.54 -4.29
C ALA A 254 1.02 -15.76 -3.66
N SER A 255 0.75 -16.06 -2.39
CA SER A 255 1.28 -17.26 -1.71
C SER A 255 0.64 -18.54 -2.22
N LEU A 256 -0.66 -18.53 -2.55
CA LEU A 256 -1.38 -19.71 -3.09
C LEU A 256 -1.05 -19.97 -4.56
N PHE A 257 -0.85 -18.93 -5.35
CA PHE A 257 -0.66 -19.01 -6.81
C PHE A 257 0.54 -18.17 -7.27
N PRO A 258 1.77 -18.43 -6.77
CA PRO A 258 2.92 -17.55 -6.99
C PRO A 258 3.21 -17.30 -8.48
N ALA A 259 3.12 -18.32 -9.33
CA ALA A 259 3.35 -18.17 -10.77
C ALA A 259 2.38 -17.21 -11.46
N SER A 260 1.11 -17.14 -11.02
CA SER A 260 0.12 -16.18 -11.52
C SER A 260 0.47 -14.73 -11.19
N PHE A 261 1.34 -14.55 -10.21
CA PHE A 261 1.86 -13.24 -9.81
C PHE A 261 3.31 -13.01 -10.30
N GLY A 262 3.84 -13.87 -11.19
CA GLY A 262 5.23 -13.78 -11.68
C GLY A 262 6.27 -14.02 -10.56
N LEU A 263 5.88 -14.74 -9.50
CA LEU A 263 6.79 -15.15 -8.43
C LEU A 263 7.30 -16.57 -8.68
N VAL A 264 8.57 -16.77 -8.41
CA VAL A 264 9.19 -18.10 -8.33
C VAL A 264 9.07 -18.64 -6.92
N ASN A 265 9.08 -17.75 -5.91
CA ASN A 265 9.02 -18.15 -4.52
C ASN A 265 8.22 -17.15 -3.67
N ALA A 266 7.28 -17.68 -2.88
CA ALA A 266 6.45 -16.92 -1.96
C ALA A 266 6.59 -17.39 -0.49
N THR A 267 7.54 -18.29 -0.19
CA THR A 267 7.70 -18.90 1.14
C THR A 267 9.09 -18.78 1.73
N ALA A 268 10.12 -18.52 0.90
CA ALA A 268 11.50 -18.37 1.35
C ALA A 268 11.96 -16.92 1.28
N ALA A 269 12.88 -16.56 2.15
CA ALA A 269 13.64 -15.31 2.08
C ALA A 269 14.61 -15.34 0.89
N VAL A 270 14.78 -14.20 0.20
CA VAL A 270 15.71 -14.10 -0.93
C VAL A 270 17.10 -13.63 -0.51
N CYS A 271 17.23 -12.87 0.57
CA CYS A 271 18.48 -12.29 1.05
C CYS A 271 19.33 -13.34 1.79
N THR A 272 20.62 -13.36 1.50
CA THR A 272 21.61 -14.19 2.22
C THR A 272 22.30 -13.43 3.35
N VAL A 273 22.11 -12.12 3.42
CA VAL A 273 22.65 -11.22 4.45
C VAL A 273 21.53 -10.45 5.13
N ALA A 274 21.82 -9.92 6.33
CA ALA A 274 20.87 -9.15 7.09
C ALA A 274 20.47 -7.83 6.40
N LEU A 275 19.22 -7.41 6.59
CA LEU A 275 18.76 -6.09 6.16
C LEU A 275 19.30 -4.98 7.11
N PRO A 276 19.64 -3.82 6.57
CA PRO A 276 19.45 -3.33 5.20
C PRO A 276 20.63 -3.61 4.25
N ASP A 277 21.53 -4.53 4.56
CA ASP A 277 22.71 -4.78 3.73
C ASP A 277 22.45 -5.71 2.53
N CYS A 278 21.26 -6.27 2.41
CA CYS A 278 20.85 -7.08 1.28
C CYS A 278 20.81 -6.26 -0.02
N ARG A 279 21.52 -6.74 -1.03
CA ARG A 279 21.65 -6.11 -2.36
C ARG A 279 21.37 -7.14 -3.45
N SER A 280 21.23 -6.68 -4.69
CA SER A 280 20.96 -7.54 -5.83
C SER A 280 22.05 -8.61 -6.06
N ASP A 281 23.28 -8.40 -5.56
CA ASP A 281 24.41 -9.34 -5.63
C ASP A 281 24.57 -10.21 -4.36
N THR A 282 23.73 -10.05 -3.36
CA THR A 282 23.73 -10.84 -2.10
C THR A 282 22.45 -11.65 -1.91
N LEU A 283 21.84 -12.07 -3.00
CA LEU A 283 20.66 -12.91 -3.01
C LEU A 283 21.04 -14.40 -3.02
N LEU A 284 20.06 -15.28 -2.88
CA LEU A 284 20.21 -16.69 -3.17
C LEU A 284 20.75 -16.87 -4.60
N THR A 285 21.53 -17.93 -4.85
CA THR A 285 22.10 -18.23 -6.17
C THR A 285 20.99 -18.24 -7.24
N ASP A 286 21.23 -17.55 -8.35
CA ASP A 286 20.31 -17.42 -9.50
C ASP A 286 18.96 -16.76 -9.17
N ALA A 287 18.81 -16.16 -7.98
CA ALA A 287 17.57 -15.49 -7.60
C ALA A 287 17.44 -14.11 -8.26
N VAL A 288 16.22 -13.80 -8.68
CA VAL A 288 15.81 -12.46 -9.15
C VAL A 288 14.94 -11.81 -8.07
N ALA A 289 15.32 -10.65 -7.57
CA ALA A 289 14.68 -9.97 -6.45
C ALA A 289 13.16 -9.83 -6.59
N SER A 290 12.70 -9.42 -7.78
CA SER A 290 11.27 -9.21 -8.08
C SER A 290 10.42 -10.49 -8.14
N GLN A 291 11.06 -11.67 -8.15
CA GLN A 291 10.41 -12.97 -8.19
C GLN A 291 10.23 -13.61 -6.81
N TYR A 292 10.62 -12.92 -5.74
CA TYR A 292 10.46 -13.38 -4.37
C TYR A 292 9.53 -12.46 -3.58
N LEU A 293 8.64 -13.07 -2.78
CA LEU A 293 7.70 -12.32 -1.96
C LEU A 293 8.37 -11.70 -0.73
N TRP A 294 9.34 -12.40 -0.14
CA TRP A 294 10.00 -12.05 1.11
C TRP A 294 11.49 -11.74 0.92
N ALA A 295 11.97 -10.69 1.58
CA ALA A 295 13.39 -10.35 1.62
C ALA A 295 14.11 -11.17 2.69
N ASP A 296 13.59 -11.19 3.91
CA ASP A 296 14.11 -11.96 5.05
C ASP A 296 13.00 -12.79 5.72
N ALA A 297 13.18 -13.12 6.99
CA ALA A 297 12.24 -13.94 7.75
C ALA A 297 10.83 -13.29 7.88
N THR A 298 10.73 -11.96 7.90
CA THR A 298 9.47 -11.25 8.18
C THR A 298 9.19 -10.11 7.21
N ARG A 299 10.19 -9.62 6.49
CA ARG A 299 10.09 -8.40 5.68
C ARG A 299 9.86 -8.69 4.20
N ILE A 300 9.09 -7.81 3.60
CA ILE A 300 8.65 -7.90 2.20
C ILE A 300 9.85 -7.74 1.26
N GLY A 301 9.94 -8.64 0.27
CA GLY A 301 10.91 -8.56 -0.84
C GLY A 301 10.43 -7.66 -1.98
N SER A 302 11.29 -7.44 -2.98
CA SER A 302 10.97 -6.61 -4.14
C SER A 302 9.71 -7.06 -4.87
N GLY A 303 9.48 -8.38 -4.99
CA GLY A 303 8.25 -8.92 -5.57
C GLY A 303 7.00 -8.54 -4.78
N GLY A 304 7.07 -8.51 -3.46
CA GLY A 304 6.00 -8.05 -2.59
C GLY A 304 5.77 -6.53 -2.69
N HIS A 305 6.85 -5.75 -2.67
CA HIS A 305 6.78 -4.29 -2.82
C HIS A 305 6.20 -3.85 -4.15
N LEU A 306 6.52 -4.53 -5.26
CA LEU A 306 5.93 -4.26 -6.57
C LEU A 306 4.40 -4.40 -6.54
N ARG A 307 3.89 -5.43 -5.87
CA ARG A 307 2.45 -5.69 -5.77
C ARG A 307 1.75 -4.68 -4.87
N LEU A 308 2.31 -4.47 -3.69
CA LEU A 308 1.80 -3.48 -2.75
C LEU A 308 1.81 -2.07 -3.37
N GLY A 309 2.92 -1.69 -4.02
CA GLY A 309 3.06 -0.40 -4.70
C GLY A 309 2.07 -0.24 -5.84
N THR A 310 1.84 -1.29 -6.65
CA THR A 310 0.83 -1.27 -7.73
C THR A 310 -0.58 -1.03 -7.19
N LEU A 311 -0.97 -1.72 -6.10
CA LEU A 311 -2.27 -1.50 -5.45
C LEU A 311 -2.39 -0.09 -4.87
N ALA A 312 -1.32 0.40 -4.21
CA ALA A 312 -1.31 1.73 -3.62
C ALA A 312 -1.44 2.83 -4.68
N VAL A 313 -0.73 2.69 -5.82
CA VAL A 313 -0.85 3.58 -6.98
C VAL A 313 -2.26 3.54 -7.55
N ASP A 314 -2.86 2.36 -7.68
CA ASP A 314 -4.24 2.23 -8.15
C ASP A 314 -5.22 2.97 -7.23
N ARG A 315 -5.07 2.84 -5.91
CA ARG A 315 -5.87 3.57 -4.93
C ARG A 315 -5.64 5.08 -5.00
N ALA A 316 -4.39 5.54 -5.08
CA ALA A 316 -4.06 6.95 -5.20
C ALA A 316 -4.66 7.60 -6.46
N ARG A 317 -4.78 6.83 -7.56
CA ARG A 317 -5.32 7.32 -8.85
C ARG A 317 -6.84 7.27 -8.95
N ARG A 318 -7.47 6.23 -8.39
CA ARG A 318 -8.90 5.94 -8.63
C ARG A 318 -9.81 6.37 -7.49
N ASN A 319 -9.27 6.62 -6.31
CA ASN A 319 -10.08 7.20 -5.26
C ASN A 319 -10.51 8.62 -5.64
N PRO A 320 -11.74 9.00 -5.34
CA PRO A 320 -12.25 10.34 -5.61
C PRO A 320 -11.77 11.34 -4.54
N PHE A 321 -10.48 11.43 -4.31
CA PHE A 321 -9.83 12.29 -3.33
C PHE A 321 -10.12 13.78 -3.51
#